data_ccd61f8f232e494dd6f076b137c93299
#
_entry.id   ccd61f8f232e494dd6f076b137c93299
#
_cell.length_a   1.000
_cell.length_b   1.000
_cell.length_c   1.000
_cell.angle_alpha   90.00
_cell.angle_beta   90.00
_cell.angle_gamma   90.00
#
_symmetry.space_group_name_H-M   'P 1'
#
loop_
_entity.id
_entity.type
_entity.pdbx_description
1 polymer ?
#
loop_
_entity_poly.entity_id
_entity_poly.type
_entity_poly.pdbx_seq_one_letter_code
_entity_poly.pdbx_strand_id
1 'polypeptide(L)'
;MDKKCFLDYLFYSLGKQNHDFYLQYSQEEGVKTKWRKYSEVCVDCENPKNKWFIENCNQRQILPFEVVLDLEEKERINPIVKELKERELIFYVYLTGSRGYHIHIFMKRELTEREKLNMIKQFNADTQKASGKCLISLEYAPHWKSNKIKDLVNGN
;
A
#
# COMPACT_ATOMS: atom_id res chain seq x y z
N MET A 1 -1.98 0.01 -15.07
CA MET A 1 -1.75 1.31 -14.36
C MET A 1 -0.28 1.42 -14.05
N ASP A 2 0.30 2.59 -14.18
CA ASP A 2 1.67 2.82 -13.73
C ASP A 2 1.72 3.39 -12.32
N LYS A 3 2.92 3.42 -11.75
CA LYS A 3 3.14 3.88 -10.37
C LYS A 3 2.68 5.32 -10.14
N LYS A 4 2.97 6.24 -11.07
CA LYS A 4 2.59 7.66 -10.94
C LYS A 4 1.07 7.83 -10.94
N CYS A 5 0.38 7.19 -11.86
CA CYS A 5 -1.09 7.20 -11.91
C CYS A 5 -1.71 6.62 -10.64
N PHE A 6 -1.10 5.58 -10.09
CA PHE A 6 -1.55 4.98 -8.82
C PHE A 6 -1.37 5.93 -7.64
N LEU A 7 -0.23 6.61 -7.55
CA LEU A 7 0.02 7.61 -6.51
C LEU A 7 -0.97 8.78 -6.59
N ASP A 8 -1.25 9.25 -7.79
CA ASP A 8 -2.27 10.28 -8.02
C ASP A 8 -3.67 9.78 -7.61
N TYR A 9 -3.99 8.54 -7.93
CA TYR A 9 -5.25 7.92 -7.52
C TYR A 9 -5.40 7.87 -5.99
N LEU A 10 -4.36 7.45 -5.26
CA LEU A 10 -4.37 7.43 -3.80
C LEU A 10 -4.57 8.83 -3.22
N PHE A 11 -3.91 9.83 -3.80
CA PHE A 11 -3.93 11.19 -3.28
C PHE A 11 -5.23 11.93 -3.58
N TYR A 12 -5.74 11.81 -4.82
CA TYR A 12 -6.87 12.62 -5.29
C TYR A 12 -8.22 11.91 -5.25
N SER A 13 -8.26 10.61 -5.45
CA SER A 13 -9.50 9.90 -5.75
C SER A 13 -9.98 8.99 -4.64
N LEU A 14 -9.10 8.26 -3.98
CA LEU A 14 -9.47 7.26 -3.01
C LEU A 14 -9.84 7.88 -1.66
N GLY A 15 -9.17 8.94 -1.28
CA GLY A 15 -9.49 9.71 -0.08
C GLY A 15 -10.47 10.83 -0.41
N LYS A 16 -11.64 10.84 0.22
CA LYS A 16 -12.59 11.96 0.12
C LYS A 16 -12.00 13.32 0.61
N GLN A 17 -10.75 13.32 1.07
CA GLN A 17 -10.08 14.45 1.72
C GLN A 17 -8.58 14.46 1.41
N ASN A 18 -8.14 14.34 0.20
CA ASN A 18 -6.71 14.54 -0.18
C ASN A 18 -5.73 14.13 0.94
N HIS A 19 -5.79 12.87 1.36
CA HIS A 19 -4.91 12.36 2.41
C HIS A 19 -3.48 12.26 1.89
N ASP A 20 -2.63 13.11 2.43
CA ASP A 20 -1.21 13.03 2.15
C ASP A 20 -0.59 11.77 2.79
N PHE A 21 0.48 11.29 2.21
CA PHE A 21 1.17 10.12 2.70
C PHE A 21 2.66 10.21 2.42
N TYR A 22 3.43 9.50 3.22
CA TYR A 22 4.86 9.44 3.07
C TYR A 22 5.28 8.36 2.07
N LEU A 23 6.28 8.70 1.29
CA LEU A 23 6.99 7.80 0.38
C LEU A 23 8.42 7.63 0.82
N GLN A 24 9.01 6.50 0.48
CA GLN A 24 10.40 6.20 0.77
C GLN A 24 11.03 5.38 -0.36
N TYR A 25 12.33 5.58 -0.53
CA TYR A 25 13.16 4.74 -1.37
C TYR A 25 14.03 3.83 -0.51
N SER A 26 14.09 2.56 -0.84
CA SER A 26 14.95 1.58 -0.17
C SER A 26 15.66 0.74 -1.21
N GLN A 27 16.98 0.61 -1.08
CA GLN A 27 17.80 -0.27 -1.95
C GLN A 27 18.08 -1.61 -1.31
N GLU A 28 18.17 -1.63 0.03
CA GLU A 28 18.52 -2.82 0.79
C GLU A 28 17.90 -2.77 2.18
N GLU A 29 17.83 -3.90 2.84
CA GLU A 29 17.24 -4.00 4.17
C GLU A 29 18.00 -3.14 5.18
N GLY A 30 17.28 -2.32 5.91
CA GLY A 30 17.82 -1.43 6.93
C GLY A 30 18.40 -0.11 6.38
N VAL A 31 18.65 0.00 5.09
CA VAL A 31 19.09 1.25 4.44
C VAL A 31 17.89 1.96 3.86
N LYS A 32 17.52 3.07 4.47
CA LYS A 32 16.33 3.84 4.07
C LYS A 32 16.72 5.28 3.77
N THR A 33 16.17 5.81 2.69
CA THR A 33 16.28 7.23 2.39
C THR A 33 15.35 8.05 3.29
N LYS A 34 15.50 9.36 3.21
CA LYS A 34 14.61 10.29 3.90
C LYS A 34 13.17 10.11 3.40
N TRP A 35 12.21 10.15 4.33
CA TRP A 35 10.81 10.17 4.02
C TRP A 35 10.41 11.48 3.36
N ARG A 36 9.58 11.40 2.32
CA ARG A 36 9.03 12.58 1.66
C ARG A 36 7.52 12.43 1.49
N LYS A 37 6.78 13.47 1.77
CA LYS A 37 5.34 13.52 1.53
C LYS A 37 5.06 13.60 0.03
N TYR A 38 4.02 12.90 -0.39
CA TYR A 38 3.63 12.92 -1.81
C TYR A 38 3.26 14.33 -2.27
N SER A 39 2.55 15.11 -1.46
CA SER A 39 2.24 16.51 -1.77
C SER A 39 3.45 17.37 -2.08
N GLU A 40 4.57 17.12 -1.41
CA GLU A 40 5.82 17.88 -1.62
C GLU A 40 6.50 17.56 -2.94
N VAL A 41 6.40 16.29 -3.39
CA VAL A 41 7.07 15.85 -4.62
C VAL A 41 6.20 15.99 -5.85
N CYS A 42 4.87 15.93 -5.73
CA CYS A 42 3.98 16.04 -6.88
C CYS A 42 3.72 17.48 -7.32
N VAL A 43 3.85 18.45 -6.43
CA VAL A 43 3.63 19.88 -6.70
C VAL A 43 4.62 20.46 -7.72
N ASP A 44 5.84 19.92 -7.74
CA ASP A 44 6.90 20.28 -8.68
C ASP A 44 7.57 19.02 -9.22
N CYS A 45 6.78 18.22 -9.92
CA CYS A 45 7.21 16.91 -10.43
C CYS A 45 8.23 17.00 -11.56
N GLU A 46 8.38 18.16 -12.21
CA GLU A 46 9.39 18.40 -13.25
C GLU A 46 10.78 18.72 -12.66
N ASN A 47 10.85 19.07 -11.39
CA ASN A 47 12.13 19.23 -10.71
C ASN A 47 12.90 17.89 -10.75
N PRO A 48 14.17 17.87 -11.22
CA PRO A 48 14.92 16.63 -11.40
C PRO A 48 15.02 15.75 -10.15
N LYS A 49 15.13 16.35 -8.96
CA LYS A 49 15.18 15.59 -7.69
C LYS A 49 13.83 14.93 -7.36
N ASN A 50 12.74 15.64 -7.57
CA ASN A 50 11.40 15.13 -7.34
C ASN A 50 11.04 14.05 -8.37
N LYS A 51 11.36 14.29 -9.63
CA LYS A 51 11.19 13.32 -10.71
C LYS A 51 11.92 12.01 -10.41
N TRP A 52 13.20 12.12 -10.05
CA TRP A 52 14.00 10.96 -9.65
C TRP A 52 13.36 10.21 -8.48
N PHE A 53 12.90 10.94 -7.46
CA PHE A 53 12.29 10.32 -6.28
C PHE A 53 10.99 9.58 -6.62
N ILE A 54 10.11 10.17 -7.43
CA ILE A 54 8.87 9.51 -7.87
C ILE A 54 9.17 8.25 -8.70
N GLU A 55 10.16 8.32 -9.58
CA GLU A 55 10.56 7.19 -10.41
C GLU A 55 11.17 6.03 -9.60
N ASN A 56 11.83 6.32 -8.49
CA ASN A 56 12.59 5.34 -7.72
C ASN A 56 11.95 4.92 -6.40
N CYS A 57 11.02 5.68 -5.82
CA CYS A 57 10.37 5.30 -4.57
C CYS A 57 9.70 3.93 -4.71
N ASN A 58 9.81 3.10 -3.68
CA ASN A 58 9.34 1.72 -3.68
C ASN A 58 8.63 1.31 -2.38
N GLN A 59 8.42 2.27 -1.48
CA GLN A 59 7.66 2.08 -0.26
C GLN A 59 6.74 3.27 -0.02
N ARG A 60 5.59 3.02 0.59
CA ARG A 60 4.64 4.04 1.01
C ARG A 60 4.06 3.75 2.38
N GLN A 61 3.57 4.79 3.01
CA GLN A 61 2.80 4.69 4.25
C GLN A 61 1.44 4.05 3.98
N ILE A 62 0.99 3.20 4.90
CA ILE A 62 -0.39 2.70 4.92
C ILE A 62 -1.30 3.87 5.34
N LEU A 63 -2.39 4.08 4.58
CA LEU A 63 -3.30 5.19 4.82
C LEU A 63 -4.16 4.98 6.08
N PRO A 64 -4.63 6.07 6.73
CA PRO A 64 -5.45 5.95 7.95
C PRO A 64 -6.73 5.13 7.78
N PHE A 65 -7.32 5.13 6.59
CA PHE A 65 -8.55 4.37 6.26
C PHE A 65 -8.27 3.06 5.53
N GLU A 66 -7.02 2.63 5.50
CA GLU A 66 -6.57 1.42 4.80
C GLU A 66 -6.19 0.32 5.80
N VAL A 67 -6.67 -0.88 5.55
CA VAL A 67 -6.23 -2.10 6.26
C VAL A 67 -5.49 -2.99 5.28
N VAL A 68 -4.30 -3.43 5.66
CA VAL A 68 -3.49 -4.31 4.82
C VAL A 68 -3.40 -5.68 5.47
N LEU A 69 -3.79 -6.71 4.72
CA LEU A 69 -3.60 -8.10 5.09
C LEU A 69 -2.38 -8.63 4.35
N ASP A 70 -1.40 -9.11 5.08
CA ASP A 70 -0.19 -9.74 4.57
C ASP A 70 -0.33 -11.25 4.72
N LEU A 71 -0.38 -11.97 3.61
CA LEU A 71 -0.69 -13.39 3.55
C LEU A 71 0.32 -14.13 2.67
N GLU A 72 0.83 -15.26 3.14
CA GLU A 72 1.76 -16.09 2.37
C GLU A 72 1.04 -17.18 1.56
N GLU A 73 -0.06 -17.70 2.07
CA GLU A 73 -0.76 -18.84 1.47
C GLU A 73 -1.82 -18.40 0.46
N LYS A 74 -1.63 -18.83 -0.79
CA LYS A 74 -2.54 -18.54 -1.89
C LYS A 74 -3.98 -19.03 -1.63
N GLU A 75 -4.12 -20.15 -0.95
CA GLU A 75 -5.40 -20.79 -0.67
C GLU A 75 -6.31 -19.94 0.24
N ARG A 76 -5.71 -19.03 1.01
CA ARG A 76 -6.44 -18.13 1.90
C ARG A 76 -7.08 -16.95 1.20
N ILE A 77 -6.63 -16.63 -0.02
CA ILE A 77 -7.06 -15.42 -0.75
C ILE A 77 -8.53 -15.51 -1.14
N ASN A 78 -8.96 -16.58 -1.79
CA ASN A 78 -10.32 -16.69 -2.30
C ASN A 78 -11.42 -16.61 -1.23
N PRO A 79 -11.31 -17.29 -0.06
CA PRO A 79 -12.28 -17.12 1.02
C PRO A 79 -12.37 -15.69 1.55
N ILE A 80 -11.22 -15.01 1.68
CA ILE A 80 -11.19 -13.61 2.14
C ILE A 80 -11.83 -12.70 1.10
N VAL A 81 -11.49 -12.84 -0.17
CA VAL A 81 -12.05 -12.05 -1.27
C VAL A 81 -13.58 -12.21 -1.31
N LYS A 82 -14.09 -13.43 -1.13
CA LYS A 82 -15.52 -13.68 -1.07
C LYS A 82 -16.19 -12.91 0.06
N GLU A 83 -15.62 -12.97 1.25
CA GLU A 83 -16.14 -12.24 2.43
C GLU A 83 -16.11 -10.72 2.22
N LEU A 84 -15.02 -10.18 1.64
CA LEU A 84 -14.92 -8.75 1.36
C LEU A 84 -15.96 -8.28 0.35
N LYS A 85 -16.23 -9.08 -0.68
CA LYS A 85 -17.31 -8.82 -1.65
C LYS A 85 -18.69 -8.86 -1.00
N GLU A 86 -18.95 -9.84 -0.16
CA GLU A 86 -20.22 -9.95 0.59
C GLU A 86 -20.45 -8.76 1.52
N ARG A 87 -19.39 -8.19 2.06
CA ARG A 87 -19.43 -6.96 2.89
C ARG A 87 -19.45 -5.68 2.05
N GLU A 88 -19.39 -5.77 0.74
CA GLU A 88 -19.35 -4.63 -0.18
C GLU A 88 -18.19 -3.66 0.10
N LEU A 89 -17.04 -4.20 0.50
CA LEU A 89 -15.84 -3.42 0.78
C LEU A 89 -15.01 -3.21 -0.50
N ILE A 90 -14.36 -2.06 -0.59
CA ILE A 90 -13.38 -1.79 -1.65
C ILE A 90 -12.07 -2.47 -1.27
N PHE A 91 -11.54 -3.30 -2.14
CA PHE A 91 -10.28 -3.98 -1.91
C PHE A 91 -9.52 -4.26 -3.21
N TYR A 92 -8.23 -4.44 -3.06
CA TYR A 92 -7.32 -4.85 -4.13
C TYR A 92 -6.34 -5.89 -3.62
N VAL A 93 -6.12 -6.94 -4.41
CA VAL A 93 -5.18 -8.02 -4.11
C VAL A 93 -3.96 -7.89 -5.01
N TYR A 94 -2.78 -7.87 -4.40
CA TYR A 94 -1.50 -7.77 -5.10
C TYR A 94 -0.58 -8.95 -4.79
N LEU A 95 0.17 -9.38 -5.79
CA LEU A 95 1.41 -10.14 -5.58
C LEU A 95 2.48 -9.17 -5.08
N THR A 96 3.18 -9.52 -4.00
CA THR A 96 4.09 -8.58 -3.32
C THR A 96 5.42 -8.36 -4.02
N GLY A 97 5.74 -9.16 -5.03
CA GLY A 97 7.06 -9.18 -5.65
C GLY A 97 8.11 -9.95 -4.85
N SER A 98 7.79 -10.38 -3.63
CA SER A 98 8.60 -11.27 -2.79
C SER A 98 7.85 -12.58 -2.57
N ARG A 99 7.36 -12.83 -1.36
CA ARG A 99 6.50 -13.97 -1.05
C ARG A 99 5.11 -13.49 -0.69
N GLY A 100 4.10 -14.21 -1.19
CA GLY A 100 2.73 -14.02 -0.78
C GLY A 100 2.01 -12.86 -1.44
N TYR A 101 0.99 -12.39 -0.72
CA TYR A 101 -0.02 -11.49 -1.23
C TYR A 101 -0.29 -10.39 -0.22
N HIS A 102 -0.56 -9.18 -0.72
CA HIS A 102 -1.19 -8.13 0.07
C HIS A 102 -2.63 -7.95 -0.37
N ILE A 103 -3.55 -7.90 0.59
CA ILE A 103 -4.91 -7.43 0.34
C ILE A 103 -5.05 -6.07 1.00
N HIS A 104 -5.29 -5.05 0.21
CA HIS A 104 -5.54 -3.69 0.66
C HIS A 104 -7.04 -3.44 0.71
N ILE A 105 -7.58 -3.13 1.88
CA ILE A 105 -9.00 -2.87 2.10
C ILE A 105 -9.16 -1.40 2.46
N PHE A 106 -10.01 -0.68 1.72
CA PHE A 106 -10.23 0.74 1.92
C PHE A 106 -11.59 0.98 2.57
N MET A 107 -11.55 1.53 3.76
CA MET A 107 -12.74 1.80 4.57
C MET A 107 -13.30 3.20 4.27
N LYS A 108 -14.56 3.43 4.63
CA LYS A 108 -15.23 4.73 4.40
C LYS A 108 -14.79 5.82 5.38
N ARG A 109 -14.12 5.46 6.47
CA ARG A 109 -13.63 6.36 7.51
C ARG A 109 -12.21 5.99 7.92
N GLU A 110 -11.55 6.88 8.62
CA GLU A 110 -10.29 6.58 9.29
C GLU A 110 -10.51 5.56 10.42
N LEU A 111 -9.54 4.68 10.59
CA LEU A 111 -9.53 3.67 11.62
C LEU A 111 -8.41 3.96 12.63
N THR A 112 -8.68 3.64 13.90
CA THR A 112 -7.64 3.61 14.91
C THR A 112 -6.74 2.39 14.68
N GLU A 113 -5.54 2.41 15.23
CA GLU A 113 -4.62 1.28 15.19
C GLU A 113 -5.27 0.01 15.77
N ARG A 114 -6.03 0.15 16.86
CA ARG A 114 -6.76 -0.95 17.49
C ARG A 114 -7.83 -1.54 16.56
N GLU A 115 -8.58 -0.70 15.87
CA GLU A 115 -9.59 -1.14 14.90
C GLU A 115 -8.94 -1.90 13.74
N LYS A 116 -7.83 -1.41 13.21
CA LYS A 116 -7.04 -2.11 12.18
C LYS A 116 -6.54 -3.46 12.68
N LEU A 117 -5.99 -3.50 13.89
CA LEU A 117 -5.48 -4.73 14.50
C LEU A 117 -6.59 -5.77 14.65
N ASN A 118 -7.76 -5.37 15.13
CA ASN A 118 -8.90 -6.27 15.28
C ASN A 118 -9.33 -6.87 13.95
N MET A 119 -9.38 -6.06 12.90
CA MET A 119 -9.74 -6.52 11.56
C MET A 119 -8.69 -7.49 10.99
N ILE A 120 -7.41 -7.18 11.14
CA ILE A 120 -6.32 -8.06 10.70
C ILE A 120 -6.38 -9.41 11.42
N LYS A 121 -6.65 -9.41 12.72
CA LYS A 121 -6.81 -10.64 13.52
C LYS A 121 -8.00 -11.49 13.06
N GLN A 122 -9.11 -10.87 12.66
CA GLN A 122 -10.26 -11.61 12.11
C GLN A 122 -9.89 -12.47 10.90
N PHE A 123 -8.94 -12.01 10.10
CA PHE A 123 -8.45 -12.71 8.91
C PHE A 123 -7.18 -13.53 9.16
N ASN A 124 -6.70 -13.63 10.40
CA ASN A 124 -5.46 -14.33 10.75
C ASN A 124 -4.25 -13.89 9.91
N ALA A 125 -4.13 -12.59 9.65
CA ALA A 125 -3.02 -12.01 8.91
C ALA A 125 -1.94 -11.46 9.87
N ASP A 126 -0.79 -11.03 9.31
CA ASP A 126 0.31 -10.46 10.08
C ASP A 126 -0.10 -9.13 10.72
N THR A 127 -0.06 -9.07 12.05
CA THR A 127 -0.50 -7.90 12.84
C THR A 127 0.45 -6.71 12.77
N GLN A 128 1.66 -6.86 12.23
CA GLN A 128 2.63 -5.76 12.11
C GLN A 128 2.12 -4.62 11.21
N LYS A 129 1.20 -4.91 10.30
CA LYS A 129 0.61 -3.91 9.39
C LYS A 129 -0.47 -3.02 10.03
N ALA A 130 -0.76 -3.18 11.31
CA ALA A 130 -1.74 -2.35 12.02
C ALA A 130 -1.22 -0.96 12.40
N SER A 131 0.11 -0.78 12.52
CA SER A 131 0.71 0.49 12.92
C SER A 131 0.52 1.57 11.86
N GLY A 132 0.10 2.77 12.27
CA GLY A 132 0.00 3.94 11.39
C GLY A 132 1.34 4.46 10.87
N LYS A 133 2.46 3.97 11.42
CA LYS A 133 3.82 4.28 10.96
C LYS A 133 4.39 3.18 10.06
N CYS A 134 3.59 2.16 9.76
CA CYS A 134 4.05 1.05 8.95
C CYS A 134 4.20 1.45 7.48
N LEU A 135 5.34 1.07 6.91
CA LEU A 135 5.57 1.15 5.47
C LEU A 135 5.20 -0.17 4.80
N ILE A 136 4.79 -0.07 3.57
CA ILE A 136 4.49 -1.21 2.72
C ILE A 136 5.15 -1.02 1.36
N SER A 137 5.51 -2.13 0.71
CA SER A 137 5.98 -2.06 -0.67
C SER A 137 4.97 -1.36 -1.56
N LEU A 138 5.44 -0.41 -2.36
CA LEU A 138 4.60 0.40 -3.23
C LEU A 138 4.11 -0.42 -4.42
N GLU A 139 2.85 -0.29 -4.72
CA GLU A 139 2.20 -0.90 -5.88
C GLU A 139 2.83 -0.38 -7.19
N TYR A 140 2.98 -1.26 -8.15
CA TYR A 140 3.57 -0.99 -9.46
C TYR A 140 5.05 -0.55 -9.41
N ALA A 141 5.71 -0.78 -8.26
CA ALA A 141 7.12 -0.51 -8.07
C ALA A 141 7.90 -1.81 -7.87
N PRO A 142 9.19 -1.87 -8.28
CA PRO A 142 10.02 -3.04 -8.04
C PRO A 142 10.28 -3.24 -6.54
N HIS A 143 10.20 -4.49 -6.11
CA HIS A 143 10.62 -4.87 -4.76
C HIS A 143 12.14 -4.73 -4.63
N TRP A 144 12.59 -4.09 -3.55
CA TRP A 144 14.02 -3.78 -3.36
C TRP A 144 14.95 -5.00 -3.43
N LYS A 145 14.47 -6.19 -3.05
CA LYS A 145 15.27 -7.41 -2.99
C LYS A 145 15.15 -8.25 -4.26
N SER A 146 13.92 -8.51 -4.72
CA SER A 146 13.64 -9.40 -5.85
C SER A 146 13.64 -8.70 -7.20
N ASN A 147 13.53 -7.38 -7.22
CA ASN A 147 13.30 -6.54 -8.40
C ASN A 147 12.00 -6.88 -9.16
N LYS A 148 11.12 -7.68 -8.58
CA LYS A 148 9.79 -7.97 -9.15
C LYS A 148 8.80 -6.90 -8.77
N ILE A 149 7.97 -6.52 -9.71
CA ILE A 149 6.95 -5.49 -9.51
C ILE A 149 5.80 -6.06 -8.66
N LYS A 150 5.33 -5.25 -7.70
CA LYS A 150 4.10 -5.53 -6.97
C LYS A 150 2.92 -5.29 -7.89
N ASP A 151 2.26 -6.35 -8.31
CA ASP A 151 1.29 -6.34 -9.39
C ASP A 151 -0.11 -6.75 -8.94
N LEU A 152 -1.12 -6.11 -9.54
CA LEU A 152 -2.53 -6.35 -9.24
C LEU A 152 -2.97 -7.73 -9.75
N VAL A 153 -3.64 -8.49 -8.89
CA VAL A 153 -4.18 -9.82 -9.21
C VAL A 153 -5.70 -9.81 -9.24
N ASN A 154 -6.33 -9.08 -8.31
CA ASN A 154 -7.78 -9.03 -8.18
C ASN A 154 -8.20 -7.72 -7.47
N GLY A 155 -9.45 -7.31 -7.68
CA GLY A 155 -10.01 -6.15 -7.01
C GLY A 155 -11.42 -5.85 -7.48
N ASN A 156 -12.04 -4.90 -6.81
CA ASN A 156 -13.36 -4.39 -7.18
C ASN A 156 -13.40 -2.86 -7.25
#